data_536ee80f3f9581983dfc57845c72f293
#
_entry.id   536ee80f3f9581983dfc57845c72f293
#
_cell.length_a   1.000
_cell.length_b   1.000
_cell.length_c   1.000
_cell.angle_alpha   90.00
_cell.angle_beta   90.00
_cell.angle_gamma   90.00
#
_symmetry.space_group_name_H-M   'P 1'
#
loop_
_entity.id
_entity.type
_entity.pdbx_description
1 polymer ?
#
loop_
_entity_poly.entity_id
_entity_poly.type
_entity_poly.pdbx_seq_one_letter_code
_entity_poly.pdbx_strand_id
1 'polypeptide(L)'
;MCTIGLRRSLGVLALILTLVSCATTDGDRPPEAAVSPAQGAFEAAERDRRQAQTVARANAEALTRARQLAEPSRQEHDAARRRQREVYERERREADERAAREADERAARLAEETARREADSRAEVEREKARRQAQEKLRPEALALRLLPAAVADRPGWARDLHDALAGNGIPPSAENLCAVIAVTEQESTFQADPVVPGLARIAWGEIERRRERLNIPRWALDAALDRRSGDGRSYRQRLDRVRTEGELSEIFQDFIDKVPFGESLLSRYNPVTTGGPMQVKVDFAEKHAAATGYRVPQGRSVRDELFTRRGGLFFGAAHLLGYPARYERMLFRFADFNAGRHACRNAAFQAAVQRTSGVALELDGDLVVGDGNGSEPSRTELAVRTLAARMSMSHSEIRRDLALGREADFERTRLHEAVFALADRAAGRPLPRAVMPQILLASPKIRRRMTTQIFASRVEERYRHCLARGVQPG
;
A
#
# COMPACT_ATOMS: atom_id res chain seq x y z
N MET A 1 10.12 -2.98 13.98
CA MET A 1 10.98 -4.17 14.21
C MET A 1 12.42 -3.71 14.32
N CYS A 2 13.01 -3.80 15.50
CA CYS A 2 14.43 -3.48 15.73
C CYS A 2 15.19 -4.77 15.96
N THR A 3 15.94 -5.21 14.98
CA THR A 3 17.00 -6.18 15.17
C THR A 3 18.32 -5.43 15.18
N ILE A 4 18.92 -5.33 16.33
CA ILE A 4 20.26 -4.73 16.53
C ILE A 4 21.28 -5.83 16.22
N GLY A 5 21.83 -5.79 15.01
CA GLY A 5 23.02 -6.58 14.67
C GLY A 5 24.25 -5.94 15.31
N LEU A 6 24.81 -6.60 16.31
CA LEU A 6 26.03 -6.19 16.98
C LEU A 6 27.24 -6.51 16.10
N ARG A 7 27.96 -5.52 15.61
CA ARG A 7 29.39 -5.67 15.29
C ARG A 7 30.21 -4.69 16.12
N ARG A 8 31.29 -5.21 16.69
CA ARG A 8 32.28 -4.52 17.54
C ARG A 8 32.93 -3.37 16.78
N SER A 9 32.88 -2.16 17.29
CA SER A 9 33.83 -1.11 16.94
C SER A 9 33.84 -0.02 17.99
N LEU A 10 35.03 0.39 18.36
CA LEU A 10 35.47 1.34 19.37
C LEU A 10 34.91 2.75 19.14
N GLY A 11 34.45 3.39 20.20
CA GLY A 11 34.22 4.82 20.24
C GLY A 11 33.34 5.25 21.42
N VAL A 12 33.91 6.00 22.34
CA VAL A 12 33.29 6.54 23.55
C VAL A 12 32.00 7.34 23.26
N LEU A 13 31.85 7.83 22.03
CA LEU A 13 30.77 8.70 21.61
C LEU A 13 29.52 7.94 21.12
N ALA A 14 29.67 6.66 20.75
CA ALA A 14 28.56 5.85 20.23
C ALA A 14 27.48 5.51 21.29
N LEU A 15 27.76 5.81 22.55
CA LEU A 15 26.92 5.43 23.68
C LEU A 15 25.63 6.24 23.82
N ILE A 16 25.64 7.49 23.39
CA ILE A 16 24.49 8.40 23.61
C ILE A 16 23.32 8.04 22.70
N LEU A 17 23.57 7.18 21.73
CA LEU A 17 22.85 7.29 20.48
C LEU A 17 22.15 6.03 19.96
N THR A 18 22.16 4.97 20.70
CA THR A 18 21.48 3.76 20.27
C THR A 18 20.22 3.51 21.08
N LEU A 19 19.32 4.40 20.94
CA LEU A 19 18.02 4.32 21.57
C LEU A 19 17.02 3.71 20.62
N VAL A 20 16.27 2.81 21.16
CA VAL A 20 15.30 1.99 20.47
C VAL A 20 14.23 2.86 19.80
N SER A 21 14.11 2.70 18.51
CA SER A 21 12.93 3.14 17.76
C SER A 21 11.91 2.02 17.71
N CYS A 22 10.87 2.17 18.42
CA CYS A 22 9.60 1.49 18.18
C CYS A 22 8.48 2.33 18.76
N ALA A 23 7.83 3.09 17.94
CA ALA A 23 6.56 3.67 18.29
C ALA A 23 5.49 2.61 18.14
N THR A 24 5.06 2.06 19.22
CA THR A 24 3.75 1.42 19.25
C THR A 24 2.99 1.98 20.40
N THR A 25 2.02 2.71 20.04
CA THR A 25 1.01 3.25 20.91
C THR A 25 0.20 2.15 21.55
N ASP A 26 0.16 2.11 22.84
CA ASP A 26 -1.01 1.66 23.55
C ASP A 26 -1.40 2.72 24.55
N GLY A 27 -2.45 3.43 24.23
CA GLY A 27 -3.22 4.23 25.15
C GLY A 27 -4.51 3.48 25.44
N ASP A 28 -4.49 2.72 26.50
CA ASP A 28 -5.69 2.14 27.08
C ASP A 28 -6.64 3.26 27.55
N ARG A 29 -7.81 3.31 26.93
CA ARG A 29 -9.03 3.75 27.61
C ARG A 29 -10.17 2.81 27.26
N PRO A 30 -10.93 2.38 28.24
CA PRO A 30 -12.03 1.45 28.01
C PRO A 30 -13.13 2.11 27.19
N PRO A 31 -13.84 1.34 26.38
CA PRO A 31 -14.89 1.87 25.54
C PRO A 31 -16.15 2.16 26.34
N GLU A 32 -16.57 3.40 26.34
CA GLU A 32 -17.98 3.70 26.55
C GLU A 32 -18.77 3.19 25.35
N ALA A 33 -19.83 2.51 25.65
CA ALA A 33 -20.73 1.89 24.71
C ALA A 33 -21.30 2.92 23.72
N ALA A 34 -20.82 2.92 22.51
CA ALA A 34 -21.46 3.61 21.40
C ALA A 34 -22.06 2.57 20.45
N VAL A 35 -23.34 2.70 20.27
CA VAL A 35 -24.20 1.97 19.32
C VAL A 35 -23.51 1.87 17.94
N SER A 36 -23.45 0.66 17.45
CA SER A 36 -22.79 0.23 16.23
C SER A 36 -23.04 1.11 14.98
N PRO A 37 -22.01 1.75 14.42
CA PRO A 37 -22.06 2.36 13.08
C PRO A 37 -21.97 1.34 11.94
N ALA A 38 -21.74 0.08 12.27
CA ALA A 38 -21.46 -0.96 11.27
C ALA A 38 -22.66 -1.31 10.38
N GLN A 39 -23.88 -1.15 10.89
CA GLN A 39 -25.07 -1.43 10.10
C GLN A 39 -25.37 -0.35 9.05
N GLY A 40 -25.16 0.93 9.38
CA GLY A 40 -25.35 2.03 8.42
C GLY A 40 -24.32 2.04 7.28
N ALA A 41 -23.07 1.67 7.58
CA ALA A 41 -22.01 1.58 6.58
C ALA A 41 -22.22 0.40 5.61
N PHE A 42 -22.73 -0.71 6.11
CA PHE A 42 -23.04 -1.86 5.27
C PHE A 42 -24.21 -1.56 4.32
N GLU A 43 -25.26 -0.88 4.81
CA GLU A 43 -26.41 -0.51 3.99
C GLU A 43 -26.08 0.59 2.96
N ALA A 44 -25.13 1.48 3.27
CA ALA A 44 -24.64 2.48 2.31
C ALA A 44 -23.83 1.83 1.19
N ALA A 45 -22.90 0.94 1.54
CA ALA A 45 -22.11 0.18 0.56
C ALA A 45 -22.98 -0.74 -0.33
N GLU A 46 -24.06 -1.27 0.24
CA GLU A 46 -25.01 -2.09 -0.53
C GLU A 46 -25.87 -1.25 -1.47
N ARG A 47 -26.25 -0.03 -1.07
CA ARG A 47 -26.97 0.93 -1.94
C ARG A 47 -26.14 1.37 -3.14
N ASP A 48 -24.86 1.66 -2.96
CA ASP A 48 -24.00 2.04 -4.07
C ASP A 48 -23.64 0.89 -4.99
N ARG A 49 -23.51 -0.31 -4.42
CA ARG A 49 -23.36 -1.52 -5.23
C ARG A 49 -24.59 -1.75 -6.11
N ARG A 50 -25.78 -1.47 -5.58
CA ARG A 50 -27.05 -1.51 -6.35
C ARG A 50 -27.11 -0.39 -7.38
N GLN A 51 -26.62 0.81 -7.05
CA GLN A 51 -26.61 1.95 -7.97
C GLN A 51 -25.58 1.74 -9.09
N ALA A 52 -24.39 1.23 -8.79
CA ALA A 52 -23.42 0.80 -9.80
C ALA A 52 -23.94 -0.34 -10.69
N GLN A 53 -24.68 -1.29 -10.09
CA GLN A 53 -25.34 -2.34 -10.86
C GLN A 53 -26.48 -1.81 -11.74
N THR A 54 -27.19 -0.78 -11.27
CA THR A 54 -28.27 -0.13 -12.04
C THR A 54 -27.71 0.65 -13.23
N VAL A 55 -26.58 1.37 -13.03
CA VAL A 55 -25.90 2.08 -14.12
C VAL A 55 -25.26 1.12 -15.11
N ALA A 56 -24.66 0.03 -14.65
CA ALA A 56 -24.13 -1.01 -15.55
C ALA A 56 -25.24 -1.73 -16.33
N ARG A 57 -26.40 -1.93 -15.69
CA ARG A 57 -27.57 -2.53 -16.34
C ARG A 57 -28.20 -1.57 -17.36
N ALA A 58 -28.31 -0.29 -17.04
CA ALA A 58 -28.80 0.73 -17.98
C ALA A 58 -27.85 0.90 -19.19
N ASN A 59 -26.54 0.81 -19.00
CA ASN A 59 -25.57 0.83 -20.09
C ASN A 59 -25.64 -0.43 -20.97
N ALA A 60 -25.84 -1.61 -20.36
CA ALA A 60 -26.05 -2.86 -21.09
C ALA A 60 -27.36 -2.88 -21.88
N GLU A 61 -28.43 -2.31 -21.31
CA GLU A 61 -29.71 -2.16 -21.98
C GLU A 61 -29.65 -1.13 -23.12
N ALA A 62 -28.92 -0.02 -22.95
CA ALA A 62 -28.66 0.97 -24.00
C ALA A 62 -27.88 0.37 -25.18
N LEU A 63 -26.86 -0.47 -24.87
CA LEU A 63 -26.08 -1.19 -25.90
C LEU A 63 -26.93 -2.24 -26.62
N THR A 64 -27.84 -2.91 -25.92
CA THR A 64 -28.76 -3.89 -26.49
C THR A 64 -29.81 -3.22 -27.37
N ARG A 65 -30.37 -2.06 -26.95
CA ARG A 65 -31.27 -1.25 -27.79
C ARG A 65 -30.57 -0.72 -29.04
N ALA A 66 -29.31 -0.24 -28.92
CA ALA A 66 -28.53 0.22 -30.07
C ALA A 66 -28.28 -0.91 -31.09
N ARG A 67 -28.07 -2.15 -30.65
CA ARG A 67 -27.95 -3.33 -31.51
C ARG A 67 -29.28 -3.73 -32.12
N GLN A 68 -30.40 -3.71 -31.36
CA GLN A 68 -31.73 -3.98 -31.86
C GLN A 68 -32.24 -2.94 -32.87
N LEU A 69 -31.75 -1.70 -32.80
CA LEU A 69 -32.05 -0.63 -33.74
C LEU A 69 -31.27 -0.71 -35.05
N ALA A 70 -30.19 -1.49 -35.10
CA ALA A 70 -29.37 -1.68 -36.30
C ALA A 70 -29.81 -2.87 -37.18
N GLU A 71 -30.58 -3.80 -36.65
CA GLU A 71 -31.05 -5.01 -37.38
C GLU A 71 -32.39 -4.92 -38.12
N PRO A 72 -33.31 -4.01 -37.80
CA PRO A 72 -34.63 -3.98 -38.49
C PRO A 72 -34.56 -3.55 -39.96
N SER A 73 -33.50 -2.88 -40.39
CA SER A 73 -33.47 -2.25 -41.71
C SER A 73 -33.40 -3.25 -42.90
N ARG A 74 -32.84 -4.43 -42.72
CA ARG A 74 -32.73 -5.44 -43.79
C ARG A 74 -34.05 -6.19 -44.03
N GLN A 75 -34.73 -6.58 -42.96
CA GLN A 75 -36.04 -7.31 -43.10
C GLN A 75 -37.16 -6.38 -43.57
N GLU A 76 -37.16 -5.13 -43.12
CA GLU A 76 -38.12 -4.11 -43.61
C GLU A 76 -37.84 -3.70 -45.06
N HIS A 77 -36.60 -3.60 -45.47
CA HIS A 77 -36.23 -3.36 -46.85
C HIS A 77 -36.65 -4.51 -47.79
N ASP A 78 -36.47 -5.74 -47.33
CA ASP A 78 -36.87 -6.90 -48.13
C ASP A 78 -38.41 -7.07 -48.17
N ALA A 79 -39.10 -6.74 -47.12
CA ALA A 79 -40.55 -6.69 -47.10
C ALA A 79 -41.13 -5.57 -47.98
N ALA A 80 -40.51 -4.39 -48.00
CA ALA A 80 -40.87 -3.26 -48.87
C ALA A 80 -40.64 -3.57 -50.36
N ARG A 81 -39.55 -4.26 -50.70
CA ARG A 81 -39.27 -4.71 -52.08
C ARG A 81 -40.24 -5.79 -52.54
N ARG A 82 -40.70 -6.69 -51.68
CA ARG A 82 -41.73 -7.70 -52.04
C ARG A 82 -43.10 -7.06 -52.31
N ARG A 83 -43.52 -6.12 -51.47
CA ARG A 83 -44.75 -5.36 -51.65
C ARG A 83 -44.71 -4.47 -52.90
N GLN A 84 -43.58 -3.88 -53.21
CA GLN A 84 -43.39 -3.07 -54.40
C GLN A 84 -43.51 -3.88 -55.71
N ARG A 85 -43.03 -5.13 -55.72
CA ARG A 85 -43.23 -6.06 -56.85
C ARG A 85 -44.63 -6.50 -57.00
N GLU A 86 -45.35 -6.83 -55.92
CA GLU A 86 -46.75 -7.26 -55.95
C GLU A 86 -47.70 -6.15 -56.41
N VAL A 87 -47.40 -4.89 -56.08
CA VAL A 87 -48.15 -3.70 -56.52
C VAL A 87 -47.83 -3.41 -57.97
N TYR A 88 -46.57 -3.59 -58.38
CA TYR A 88 -46.10 -3.36 -59.73
C TYR A 88 -46.70 -4.34 -60.78
N GLU A 89 -47.05 -5.51 -60.36
CA GLU A 89 -47.67 -6.54 -61.20
C GLU A 89 -49.17 -6.32 -61.36
N ARG A 90 -49.78 -5.54 -60.47
CA ARG A 90 -51.24 -5.53 -60.37
C ARG A 90 -51.93 -4.39 -61.12
N GLU A 91 -51.33 -3.26 -61.25
CA GLU A 91 -52.03 -2.14 -61.92
C GLU A 91 -51.03 -1.25 -62.69
N ARG A 92 -51.20 -1.27 -63.99
CA ARG A 92 -50.42 -0.46 -64.91
C ARG A 92 -50.59 1.05 -64.67
N ARG A 93 -49.52 1.72 -64.44
CA ARG A 93 -49.26 3.19 -64.54
C ARG A 93 -49.79 4.13 -63.43
N GLU A 94 -51.03 4.00 -62.96
CA GLU A 94 -51.51 4.94 -61.93
C GLU A 94 -51.05 4.58 -60.50
N ALA A 95 -50.66 3.34 -60.30
CA ALA A 95 -50.15 2.89 -59.01
C ALA A 95 -48.70 3.34 -58.78
N ASP A 96 -47.88 3.48 -59.83
CA ASP A 96 -46.46 3.83 -59.70
C ASP A 96 -46.22 5.25 -59.13
N GLU A 97 -47.09 6.23 -59.53
CA GLU A 97 -46.94 7.56 -58.96
C GLU A 97 -47.38 7.67 -57.48
N ARG A 98 -48.46 6.91 -57.09
CA ARG A 98 -48.88 6.86 -55.69
C ARG A 98 -47.90 6.08 -54.83
N ALA A 99 -47.38 4.96 -55.33
CA ALA A 99 -46.37 4.19 -54.63
C ALA A 99 -45.07 4.95 -54.47
N ALA A 100 -44.66 5.73 -55.50
CA ALA A 100 -43.49 6.59 -55.39
C ALA A 100 -43.67 7.71 -54.33
N ARG A 101 -44.82 8.38 -54.30
CA ARG A 101 -45.12 9.41 -53.28
C ARG A 101 -45.19 8.83 -51.88
N GLU A 102 -45.85 7.66 -51.73
CA GLU A 102 -45.87 6.98 -50.44
C GLU A 102 -44.50 6.43 -50.00
N ALA A 103 -43.67 6.00 -50.94
CA ALA A 103 -42.31 5.56 -50.67
C ALA A 103 -41.43 6.76 -50.27
N ASP A 104 -41.55 7.88 -50.94
CA ASP A 104 -40.86 9.12 -50.61
C ASP A 104 -41.23 9.67 -49.21
N GLU A 105 -42.58 9.66 -48.90
CA GLU A 105 -43.03 10.05 -47.57
C GLU A 105 -42.56 9.09 -46.49
N ARG A 106 -42.52 7.77 -46.75
CA ARG A 106 -42.02 6.75 -45.81
C ARG A 106 -40.48 6.88 -45.65
N ALA A 107 -39.77 7.11 -46.75
CA ALA A 107 -38.34 7.35 -46.76
C ALA A 107 -37.99 8.62 -45.95
N ALA A 108 -38.81 9.70 -46.15
CA ALA A 108 -38.66 10.94 -45.41
C ALA A 108 -38.90 10.75 -43.90
N ARG A 109 -39.97 10.02 -43.53
CA ARG A 109 -40.25 9.68 -42.10
C ARG A 109 -39.16 8.78 -41.48
N LEU A 110 -38.68 7.80 -42.22
CA LEU A 110 -37.56 6.92 -41.76
C LEU A 110 -36.24 7.71 -41.65
N ALA A 111 -36.01 8.59 -42.60
CA ALA A 111 -34.80 9.48 -42.53
C ALA A 111 -34.89 10.43 -41.34
N GLU A 112 -36.08 11.03 -41.08
CA GLU A 112 -36.28 11.89 -39.91
C GLU A 112 -36.19 11.09 -38.59
N GLU A 113 -36.77 9.89 -38.52
CA GLU A 113 -36.65 9.02 -37.35
C GLU A 113 -35.21 8.56 -37.11
N THR A 114 -34.48 8.23 -38.17
CA THR A 114 -33.06 7.86 -38.13
C THR A 114 -32.20 9.04 -37.68
N ALA A 115 -32.44 10.23 -38.25
CA ALA A 115 -31.74 11.43 -37.87
C ALA A 115 -32.02 11.83 -36.40
N ARG A 116 -33.25 11.65 -35.94
CA ARG A 116 -33.61 11.89 -34.54
C ARG A 116 -32.92 10.90 -33.60
N ARG A 117 -32.88 9.60 -33.94
CA ARG A 117 -32.18 8.55 -33.17
C ARG A 117 -30.66 8.79 -33.13
N GLU A 118 -30.06 9.21 -34.25
CA GLU A 118 -28.65 9.58 -34.31
C GLU A 118 -28.36 10.82 -33.45
N ALA A 119 -29.26 11.80 -33.46
CA ALA A 119 -29.15 13.01 -32.64
C ALA A 119 -29.27 12.65 -31.14
N ASP A 120 -30.19 11.77 -30.75
CA ASP A 120 -30.37 11.31 -29.38
C ASP A 120 -29.14 10.50 -28.93
N SER A 121 -28.62 9.61 -29.78
CA SER A 121 -27.39 8.84 -29.50
C SER A 121 -26.15 9.72 -29.34
N ARG A 122 -25.99 10.75 -30.22
CA ARG A 122 -24.91 11.73 -30.09
C ARG A 122 -25.03 12.54 -28.80
N ALA A 123 -26.25 12.94 -28.45
CA ALA A 123 -26.52 13.69 -27.23
C ALA A 123 -26.21 12.83 -25.97
N GLU A 124 -26.47 11.53 -26.02
CA GLU A 124 -26.16 10.61 -24.93
C GLU A 124 -24.66 10.36 -24.78
N VAL A 125 -23.92 10.18 -25.88
CA VAL A 125 -22.44 10.12 -25.90
C VAL A 125 -21.81 11.40 -25.36
N GLU A 126 -22.32 12.56 -25.75
CA GLU A 126 -21.82 13.84 -25.22
C GLU A 126 -22.17 14.04 -23.73
N ARG A 127 -23.33 13.57 -23.28
CA ARG A 127 -23.67 13.56 -21.84
C ARG A 127 -22.75 12.63 -21.03
N GLU A 128 -22.47 11.46 -21.56
CA GLU A 128 -21.55 10.51 -20.92
C GLU A 128 -20.13 11.07 -20.89
N LYS A 129 -19.66 11.69 -21.99
CA LYS A 129 -18.38 12.38 -22.06
C LYS A 129 -18.29 13.56 -21.10
N ALA A 130 -19.37 14.33 -20.98
CA ALA A 130 -19.48 15.42 -20.02
C ALA A 130 -19.49 14.90 -18.58
N ARG A 131 -20.13 13.77 -18.30
CA ARG A 131 -20.07 13.11 -16.99
C ARG A 131 -18.67 12.62 -16.67
N ARG A 132 -17.97 11.97 -17.61
CA ARG A 132 -16.57 11.55 -17.44
C ARG A 132 -15.65 12.74 -17.21
N GLN A 133 -15.81 13.83 -17.99
CA GLN A 133 -15.05 15.06 -17.79
C GLN A 133 -15.40 15.78 -16.48
N ALA A 134 -16.63 15.70 -16.00
CA ALA A 134 -17.01 16.20 -14.68
C ALA A 134 -16.45 15.35 -13.55
N GLN A 135 -16.36 14.02 -13.71
CA GLN A 135 -15.65 13.14 -12.78
C GLN A 135 -14.14 13.34 -12.80
N GLU A 136 -13.56 13.57 -13.96
CA GLU A 136 -12.13 13.88 -14.14
C GLU A 136 -11.74 15.27 -13.58
N LYS A 137 -12.70 16.21 -13.57
CA LYS A 137 -12.57 17.52 -12.90
C LYS A 137 -12.78 17.49 -11.39
N LEU A 138 -13.23 16.39 -10.80
CA LEU A 138 -13.09 16.17 -9.36
C LEU A 138 -11.59 16.06 -9.09
N ARG A 139 -11.00 17.16 -8.57
CA ARG A 139 -9.58 17.19 -8.21
C ARG A 139 -9.28 15.96 -7.38
N PRO A 140 -8.22 15.21 -7.68
CA PRO A 140 -7.87 13.99 -6.92
C PRO A 140 -7.77 14.24 -5.41
N GLU A 141 -7.39 15.46 -5.02
CA GLU A 141 -7.37 15.92 -3.63
C GLU A 141 -8.77 15.96 -2.99
N ALA A 142 -9.82 16.21 -3.77
CA ALA A 142 -11.20 16.22 -3.26
C ALA A 142 -11.66 14.81 -2.87
N LEU A 143 -11.21 13.79 -3.60
CA LEU A 143 -11.46 12.40 -3.21
C LEU A 143 -10.73 12.08 -1.89
N ALA A 144 -9.44 12.40 -1.79
CA ALA A 144 -8.66 12.20 -0.56
C ALA A 144 -9.31 12.94 0.63
N LEU A 145 -9.79 14.18 0.42
CA LEU A 145 -10.46 14.97 1.46
C LEU A 145 -11.75 14.31 1.98
N ARG A 146 -12.54 13.70 1.09
CA ARG A 146 -13.75 12.94 1.49
C ARG A 146 -13.42 11.69 2.26
N LEU A 147 -12.34 11.00 1.87
CA LEU A 147 -11.93 9.73 2.47
C LEU A 147 -11.33 9.89 3.87
N LEU A 148 -10.77 11.06 4.20
CA LEU A 148 -10.18 11.34 5.51
C LEU A 148 -11.24 11.40 6.62
N PRO A 149 -10.95 10.84 7.82
CA PRO A 149 -11.81 11.02 8.99
C PRO A 149 -12.05 12.50 9.32
N ALA A 150 -13.25 12.83 9.77
CA ALA A 150 -13.62 14.21 10.09
C ALA A 150 -12.77 14.83 11.22
N ALA A 151 -12.29 14.00 12.14
CA ALA A 151 -11.50 14.42 13.30
C ALA A 151 -10.03 14.76 12.98
N VAL A 152 -9.56 14.52 11.76
CA VAL A 152 -8.17 14.80 11.36
C VAL A 152 -7.94 16.29 11.29
N ALA A 153 -6.95 16.79 12.03
CA ALA A 153 -6.52 18.19 11.94
C ALA A 153 -5.88 18.47 10.56
N ASP A 154 -6.09 19.65 9.99
CA ASP A 154 -5.60 20.05 8.67
C ASP A 154 -5.90 19.01 7.56
N ARG A 155 -7.15 18.55 7.51
CA ARG A 155 -7.61 17.63 6.46
C ARG A 155 -7.22 18.06 5.03
N PRO A 156 -7.32 19.36 4.65
CA PRO A 156 -6.89 19.77 3.31
C PRO A 156 -5.40 19.54 3.04
N GLY A 157 -4.55 19.80 4.04
CA GLY A 157 -3.12 19.52 3.91
C GLY A 157 -2.83 18.03 3.79
N TRP A 158 -3.47 17.19 4.60
CA TRP A 158 -3.35 15.73 4.49
C TRP A 158 -3.84 15.22 3.13
N ALA A 159 -4.95 15.75 2.61
CA ALA A 159 -5.50 15.35 1.32
C ALA A 159 -4.54 15.63 0.16
N ARG A 160 -3.92 16.81 0.14
CA ARG A 160 -2.89 17.15 -0.86
C ARG A 160 -1.68 16.24 -0.77
N ASP A 161 -1.12 16.08 0.44
CA ASP A 161 0.10 15.28 0.63
C ASP A 161 -0.14 13.80 0.32
N LEU A 162 -1.35 13.26 0.59
CA LEU A 162 -1.77 11.89 0.19
C LEU A 162 -1.82 11.73 -1.32
N HIS A 163 -2.45 12.68 -2.01
CA HIS A 163 -2.50 12.68 -3.47
C HIS A 163 -1.10 12.74 -4.07
N ASP A 164 -0.29 13.72 -3.62
CA ASP A 164 1.06 13.94 -4.13
C ASP A 164 2.00 12.77 -3.85
N ALA A 165 1.82 12.13 -2.69
CA ALA A 165 2.57 10.92 -2.34
C ALA A 165 2.29 9.75 -3.30
N LEU A 166 1.03 9.52 -3.67
CA LEU A 166 0.68 8.48 -4.63
C LEU A 166 1.14 8.85 -6.04
N ALA A 167 0.78 10.05 -6.51
CA ALA A 167 1.14 10.53 -7.85
C ALA A 167 2.65 10.57 -8.06
N GLY A 168 3.41 11.07 -7.08
CA GLY A 168 4.86 11.14 -7.12
C GLY A 168 5.57 9.77 -7.16
N ASN A 169 4.89 8.72 -6.70
CA ASN A 169 5.35 7.33 -6.83
C ASN A 169 4.79 6.61 -8.07
N GLY A 170 4.08 7.30 -8.98
CA GLY A 170 3.43 6.68 -10.12
C GLY A 170 2.28 5.73 -9.75
N ILE A 171 1.73 5.86 -8.56
CA ILE A 171 0.60 5.05 -8.05
C ILE A 171 -0.70 5.84 -8.30
N PRO A 172 -1.69 5.27 -8.99
CA PRO A 172 -2.96 5.96 -9.23
C PRO A 172 -3.63 6.35 -7.89
N PRO A 173 -4.06 7.61 -7.70
CA PRO A 173 -4.75 8.05 -6.49
C PRO A 173 -6.23 7.63 -6.49
N SER A 174 -6.49 6.33 -6.65
CA SER A 174 -7.82 5.73 -6.56
C SER A 174 -8.31 5.69 -5.09
N ALA A 175 -9.60 5.45 -4.89
CA ALA A 175 -10.17 5.29 -3.55
C ALA A 175 -9.48 4.17 -2.78
N GLU A 176 -9.17 3.06 -3.43
CA GLU A 176 -8.50 1.91 -2.85
C GLU A 176 -7.08 2.26 -2.39
N ASN A 177 -6.29 2.91 -3.24
CA ASN A 177 -4.91 3.27 -2.93
C ASN A 177 -4.84 4.37 -1.86
N LEU A 178 -5.70 5.39 -1.96
CA LEU A 178 -5.83 6.41 -0.93
C LEU A 178 -6.23 5.81 0.41
N CYS A 179 -7.26 4.96 0.44
CA CYS A 179 -7.72 4.31 1.67
C CYS A 179 -6.68 3.36 2.25
N ALA A 180 -5.85 2.71 1.43
CA ALA A 180 -4.76 1.89 1.94
C ALA A 180 -3.74 2.72 2.71
N VAL A 181 -3.31 3.86 2.16
CA VAL A 181 -2.37 4.76 2.83
C VAL A 181 -3.00 5.41 4.06
N ILE A 182 -4.25 5.88 3.96
CA ILE A 182 -5.03 6.45 5.08
C ILE A 182 -5.14 5.46 6.24
N ALA A 183 -5.47 4.20 5.95
CA ALA A 183 -5.66 3.17 6.98
C ALA A 183 -4.37 2.85 7.74
N VAL A 184 -3.23 2.77 7.05
CA VAL A 184 -1.92 2.59 7.69
C VAL A 184 -1.53 3.81 8.50
N THR A 185 -1.71 5.02 7.95
CA THR A 185 -1.42 6.28 8.67
C THR A 185 -2.26 6.41 9.95
N GLU A 186 -3.54 6.07 9.88
CA GLU A 186 -4.43 6.07 11.04
C GLU A 186 -3.98 5.04 12.09
N GLN A 187 -3.54 3.85 11.66
CA GLN A 187 -3.06 2.79 12.54
C GLN A 187 -1.75 3.15 13.23
N GLU A 188 -0.79 3.73 12.52
CA GLU A 188 0.57 3.96 13.01
C GLU A 188 0.71 5.25 13.83
N SER A 189 0.04 6.32 13.42
CA SER A 189 0.25 7.65 14.00
C SER A 189 -1.00 8.42 14.38
N THR A 190 -2.18 7.93 13.99
CA THR A 190 -3.43 8.71 14.11
C THR A 190 -3.25 10.09 13.45
N PHE A 191 -2.69 10.14 12.26
CA PHE A 191 -2.42 11.36 11.48
C PHE A 191 -1.50 12.37 12.17
N GLN A 192 -0.47 11.89 12.85
CA GLN A 192 0.61 12.72 13.36
C GLN A 192 1.87 12.47 12.53
N ALA A 193 2.51 13.54 12.03
CA ALA A 193 3.73 13.41 11.21
C ALA A 193 4.89 12.82 12.03
N ASP A 194 5.01 13.26 13.28
CA ASP A 194 6.02 12.78 14.25
C ASP A 194 5.30 12.56 15.60
N PRO A 195 4.74 11.36 15.84
CA PRO A 195 3.89 11.11 16.99
C PRO A 195 4.64 11.15 18.31
N VAL A 196 4.00 11.70 19.33
CA VAL A 196 4.54 11.72 20.69
C VAL A 196 4.60 10.31 21.26
N VAL A 197 5.77 9.93 21.78
CA VAL A 197 5.99 8.65 22.46
C VAL A 197 5.98 8.86 23.98
N PRO A 198 4.96 8.38 24.71
CA PRO A 198 4.91 8.55 26.15
C PRO A 198 6.12 7.97 26.87
N GLY A 199 6.82 8.80 27.64
CA GLY A 199 7.98 8.39 28.42
C GLY A 199 9.26 8.16 27.59
N LEU A 200 9.34 8.71 26.38
CA LEU A 200 10.49 8.55 25.48
C LEU A 200 11.82 8.95 26.17
N ALA A 201 11.84 10.07 26.89
CA ALA A 201 13.03 10.51 27.65
C ALA A 201 13.56 9.41 28.59
N ARG A 202 12.67 8.78 29.36
CA ARG A 202 13.05 7.67 30.26
C ARG A 202 13.56 6.44 29.51
N ILE A 203 12.91 6.10 28.38
CA ILE A 203 13.35 4.98 27.53
C ILE A 203 14.73 5.29 26.97
N ALA A 204 14.93 6.52 26.52
CA ALA A 204 16.19 7.03 26.00
C ALA A 204 17.32 6.90 27.03
N TRP A 205 17.10 7.40 28.22
CA TRP A 205 18.05 7.30 29.32
C TRP A 205 18.38 5.85 29.71
N GLY A 206 17.38 5.00 29.78
CA GLY A 206 17.58 3.58 30.08
C GLY A 206 18.45 2.88 29.05
N GLU A 207 18.33 3.24 27.78
CA GLU A 207 19.17 2.66 26.74
C GLU A 207 20.60 3.24 26.74
N ILE A 208 20.74 4.52 26.97
CA ILE A 208 22.05 5.18 27.14
C ILE A 208 22.83 4.48 28.26
N GLU A 209 22.18 4.24 29.42
CA GLU A 209 22.83 3.64 30.56
C GLU A 209 23.22 2.18 30.30
N ARG A 210 22.33 1.37 29.71
CA ARG A 210 22.64 -0.01 29.32
C ARG A 210 23.83 -0.10 28.37
N ARG A 211 23.96 0.85 27.44
CA ARG A 211 25.11 0.88 26.51
C ARG A 211 26.37 1.36 27.17
N ARG A 212 26.27 2.36 28.03
CA ARG A 212 27.39 2.83 28.86
C ARG A 212 28.01 1.64 29.62
N GLU A 213 27.17 0.84 30.30
CA GLU A 213 27.60 -0.33 31.05
C GLU A 213 28.22 -1.41 30.15
N ARG A 214 27.56 -1.73 29.04
CA ARG A 214 28.05 -2.74 28.08
C ARG A 214 29.42 -2.40 27.50
N LEU A 215 29.67 -1.11 27.26
CA LEU A 215 30.93 -0.61 26.70
C LEU A 215 31.95 -0.19 27.74
N ASN A 216 31.66 -0.41 29.04
CA ASN A 216 32.47 -0.04 30.17
C ASN A 216 32.91 1.47 30.13
N ILE A 217 32.00 2.36 29.69
CA ILE A 217 32.27 3.79 29.65
C ILE A 217 32.12 4.38 31.06
N PRO A 218 33.13 5.11 31.58
CA PRO A 218 33.01 5.75 32.87
C PRO A 218 31.87 6.80 32.89
N ARG A 219 31.16 6.90 34.01
CA ARG A 219 30.05 7.83 34.17
C ARG A 219 30.46 9.29 33.87
N TRP A 220 31.61 9.72 34.35
CA TRP A 220 32.10 11.08 34.12
C TRP A 220 32.30 11.41 32.63
N ALA A 221 32.69 10.40 31.82
CA ALA A 221 32.87 10.61 30.37
C ALA A 221 31.53 10.80 29.66
N LEU A 222 30.49 10.02 30.06
CA LEU A 222 29.14 10.22 29.57
C LEU A 222 28.60 11.60 29.98
N ASP A 223 28.75 11.97 31.26
CA ASP A 223 28.27 13.25 31.77
C ASP A 223 28.95 14.42 31.03
N ALA A 224 30.27 14.39 30.83
CA ALA A 224 31.00 15.40 30.07
C ALA A 224 30.51 15.51 28.61
N ALA A 225 30.19 14.39 27.98
CA ALA A 225 29.66 14.39 26.62
C ALA A 225 28.24 14.99 26.54
N LEU A 226 27.38 14.66 27.49
CA LEU A 226 26.01 15.12 27.54
C LEU A 226 25.81 16.57 27.99
N ASP A 227 26.73 17.09 28.78
CA ASP A 227 26.72 18.47 29.24
C ASP A 227 27.24 19.47 28.20
N ARG A 228 27.81 18.99 27.07
CA ARG A 228 28.15 19.83 25.92
C ARG A 228 26.92 20.51 25.36
N ARG A 229 27.13 21.75 24.86
CA ARG A 229 26.05 22.51 24.22
C ARG A 229 25.77 22.02 22.79
N SER A 230 24.53 21.82 22.51
CA SER A 230 23.99 21.50 21.18
C SER A 230 23.83 22.77 20.33
N GLY A 231 23.40 22.62 19.08
CA GLY A 231 23.21 23.73 18.14
C GLY A 231 22.16 24.75 18.59
N ASP A 232 21.21 24.36 19.42
CA ASP A 232 20.15 25.22 19.97
C ASP A 232 20.53 25.90 21.32
N GLY A 233 21.77 25.77 21.76
CA GLY A 233 22.29 26.36 22.99
C GLY A 233 22.01 25.58 24.26
N ARG A 234 21.14 24.59 24.25
CA ARG A 234 20.88 23.67 25.38
C ARG A 234 21.93 22.57 25.41
N SER A 235 22.15 21.96 26.59
CA SER A 235 22.98 20.75 26.63
C SER A 235 22.24 19.56 26.02
N TYR A 236 22.96 18.53 25.55
CA TYR A 236 22.36 17.27 25.07
C TYR A 236 21.54 16.63 26.19
N ARG A 237 21.99 16.70 27.44
CA ARG A 237 21.20 16.24 28.62
C ARG A 237 19.87 16.94 28.69
N GLN A 238 19.82 18.27 28.60
CA GLN A 238 18.57 19.04 28.66
C GLN A 238 17.64 18.73 27.51
N ARG A 239 18.16 18.43 26.32
CA ARG A 239 17.36 18.00 25.17
C ARG A 239 16.80 16.59 25.39
N LEU A 240 17.61 15.64 25.86
CA LEU A 240 17.18 14.27 26.14
C LEU A 240 16.11 14.22 27.27
N ASP A 241 16.22 15.05 28.29
CA ASP A 241 15.24 15.13 29.37
C ASP A 241 13.84 15.56 28.89
N ARG A 242 13.80 16.29 27.77
CA ARG A 242 12.56 16.86 27.22
C ARG A 242 12.11 16.19 25.93
N VAL A 243 12.84 15.22 25.44
CA VAL A 243 12.51 14.54 24.18
C VAL A 243 11.15 13.87 24.27
N ARG A 244 10.31 14.10 23.26
CA ARG A 244 8.95 13.60 23.19
C ARG A 244 8.67 12.76 21.96
N THR A 245 9.37 13.03 20.87
CA THR A 245 9.15 12.36 19.58
C THR A 245 10.42 11.67 19.08
N GLU A 246 10.26 10.71 18.18
CA GLU A 246 11.39 10.00 17.59
C GLU A 246 12.18 10.90 16.64
N GLY A 247 11.52 11.86 15.98
CA GLY A 247 12.18 12.88 15.17
C GLY A 247 13.11 13.72 16.01
N GLU A 248 12.64 14.27 17.15
CA GLU A 248 13.48 15.02 18.10
C GLU A 248 14.68 14.19 18.58
N LEU A 249 14.47 12.90 18.88
CA LEU A 249 15.57 12.03 19.30
C LEU A 249 16.58 11.81 18.18
N SER A 250 16.11 11.64 16.97
CA SER A 250 16.97 11.52 15.77
C SER A 250 17.79 12.80 15.53
N GLU A 251 17.16 13.98 15.68
CA GLU A 251 17.84 15.27 15.56
C GLU A 251 18.92 15.48 16.64
N ILE A 252 18.62 15.11 17.90
CA ILE A 252 19.61 15.17 18.98
C ILE A 252 20.83 14.32 18.64
N PHE A 253 20.58 13.12 18.10
CA PHE A 253 21.67 12.25 17.66
C PHE A 253 22.47 12.86 16.52
N GLN A 254 21.79 13.35 15.49
CA GLN A 254 22.46 13.91 14.32
C GLN A 254 23.31 15.13 14.71
N ASP A 255 22.74 16.08 15.46
CA ASP A 255 23.48 17.26 15.96
C ASP A 255 24.71 16.87 16.82
N PHE A 256 24.60 15.73 17.53
CA PHE A 256 25.73 15.24 18.31
C PHE A 256 26.86 14.69 17.44
N ILE A 257 26.54 13.83 16.45
CA ILE A 257 27.56 13.22 15.58
C ILE A 257 28.18 14.21 14.62
N ASP A 258 27.47 15.25 14.19
CA ASP A 258 27.97 16.30 13.31
C ASP A 258 29.12 17.12 13.96
N LYS A 259 29.16 17.14 15.29
CA LYS A 259 30.22 17.79 16.07
C LYS A 259 31.42 16.90 16.38
N VAL A 260 31.38 15.65 15.93
CA VAL A 260 32.45 14.68 16.04
C VAL A 260 33.20 14.61 14.71
N PRO A 261 34.55 14.77 14.68
CA PRO A 261 35.28 14.55 13.44
C PRO A 261 34.98 13.22 12.80
N PHE A 262 34.57 13.24 11.53
CA PHE A 262 34.08 12.05 10.78
C PHE A 262 32.87 11.35 11.40
N GLY A 263 32.14 12.03 12.30
CA GLY A 263 31.02 11.43 13.06
C GLY A 263 29.93 10.89 12.16
N GLU A 264 29.52 11.58 11.10
CA GLU A 264 28.53 11.13 10.19
C GLU A 264 28.91 9.81 9.49
N SER A 265 30.11 9.74 8.93
CA SER A 265 30.59 8.54 8.23
C SER A 265 30.76 7.31 9.15
N LEU A 266 31.15 7.54 10.40
CA LEU A 266 31.42 6.48 11.37
C LEU A 266 30.20 6.10 12.21
N LEU A 267 29.34 7.06 12.54
CA LEU A 267 28.32 6.92 13.59
C LEU A 267 26.88 6.97 13.09
N SER A 268 26.60 7.49 11.88
CA SER A 268 25.21 7.63 11.36
C SER A 268 24.41 6.33 11.43
N ARG A 269 25.05 5.19 11.13
CA ARG A 269 24.45 3.85 11.22
C ARG A 269 24.02 3.42 12.62
N TYR A 270 24.50 4.12 13.64
CA TYR A 270 24.16 3.87 15.04
C TYR A 270 23.02 4.75 15.55
N ASN A 271 22.41 5.57 14.67
CA ASN A 271 21.23 6.32 15.06
C ASN A 271 20.15 5.35 15.58
N PRO A 272 19.66 5.54 16.82
CA PRO A 272 18.72 4.62 17.43
C PRO A 272 17.37 4.62 16.75
N VAL A 273 17.03 5.71 16.07
CA VAL A 273 15.77 5.90 15.38
C VAL A 273 15.90 5.33 13.97
N THR A 274 15.35 4.13 13.77
CA THR A 274 15.45 3.38 12.51
C THR A 274 14.17 3.40 11.69
N THR A 275 13.06 3.83 12.29
CA THR A 275 11.76 4.05 11.63
C THR A 275 11.25 5.43 11.98
N GLY A 276 10.36 5.99 11.18
CA GLY A 276 9.76 7.27 11.49
C GLY A 276 8.64 7.69 10.55
N GLY A 277 8.14 8.89 10.84
CA GLY A 277 7.07 9.51 10.08
C GLY A 277 5.68 8.92 10.37
N PRO A 278 4.64 9.45 9.72
CA PRO A 278 3.26 9.10 9.99
C PRO A 278 2.91 7.64 9.67
N MET A 279 3.74 6.95 8.89
CA MET A 279 3.57 5.54 8.53
C MET A 279 4.66 4.63 9.11
N GLN A 280 5.54 5.13 9.97
CA GLN A 280 6.61 4.35 10.63
C GLN A 280 7.51 3.56 9.65
N VAL A 281 7.94 4.22 8.58
CA VAL A 281 8.77 3.61 7.53
C VAL A 281 10.24 3.55 7.99
N LYS A 282 10.95 2.50 7.56
CA LYS A 282 12.39 2.39 7.81
C LYS A 282 13.16 3.47 7.08
N VAL A 283 14.10 4.12 7.79
CA VAL A 283 14.97 5.18 7.22
C VAL A 283 15.80 4.64 6.05
N ASP A 284 16.40 3.47 6.20
CA ASP A 284 17.18 2.81 5.14
C ASP A 284 16.36 2.59 3.85
N PHE A 285 15.07 2.24 3.99
CA PHE A 285 14.17 2.15 2.85
C PHE A 285 13.93 3.52 2.20
N ALA A 286 13.68 4.56 3.01
CA ALA A 286 13.42 5.90 2.51
C ALA A 286 14.64 6.46 1.75
N GLU A 287 15.85 6.27 2.29
CA GLU A 287 17.11 6.70 1.68
C GLU A 287 17.37 5.98 0.33
N LYS A 288 17.19 4.65 0.28
CA LYS A 288 17.33 3.86 -0.94
C LYS A 288 16.28 4.25 -1.99
N HIS A 289 15.04 4.45 -1.56
CA HIS A 289 13.95 4.83 -2.46
C HIS A 289 14.15 6.25 -3.01
N ALA A 290 14.57 7.19 -2.17
CA ALA A 290 14.89 8.54 -2.59
C ALA A 290 16.02 8.58 -3.64
N ALA A 291 17.08 7.81 -3.42
CA ALA A 291 18.18 7.69 -4.38
C ALA A 291 17.73 7.07 -5.70
N ALA A 292 16.89 6.03 -5.66
CA ALA A 292 16.39 5.32 -6.86
C ALA A 292 15.41 6.17 -7.68
N THR A 293 14.61 7.02 -7.02
CA THR A 293 13.56 7.82 -7.70
C THR A 293 13.97 9.26 -7.98
N GLY A 294 15.13 9.70 -7.47
CA GLY A 294 15.56 11.09 -7.56
C GLY A 294 14.68 12.03 -6.73
N TYR A 295 14.11 11.55 -5.63
CA TYR A 295 13.29 12.37 -4.74
C TYR A 295 14.06 13.59 -4.23
N ARG A 296 13.50 14.77 -4.46
CA ARG A 296 14.15 16.04 -4.07
C ARG A 296 13.77 16.42 -2.64
N VAL A 297 14.73 16.33 -1.77
CA VAL A 297 14.61 16.82 -0.39
C VAL A 297 14.77 18.35 -0.40
N PRO A 298 13.98 19.11 0.38
CA PRO A 298 14.19 20.55 0.55
C PRO A 298 15.61 20.87 0.98
N GLN A 299 16.13 22.03 0.52
CA GLN A 299 17.46 22.46 0.87
C GLN A 299 17.68 22.50 2.40
N GLY A 300 18.81 21.99 2.86
CA GLY A 300 19.18 21.93 4.28
C GLY A 300 18.53 20.80 5.07
N ARG A 301 17.85 19.86 4.40
CA ARG A 301 17.30 18.66 5.05
C ARG A 301 17.89 17.38 4.48
N SER A 302 17.95 16.35 5.31
CA SER A 302 18.25 14.98 4.89
C SER A 302 16.95 14.22 4.51
N VAL A 303 17.10 13.06 3.86
CA VAL A 303 15.95 12.14 3.62
C VAL A 303 15.35 11.68 4.96
N ARG A 304 16.21 11.51 5.97
CA ARG A 304 15.79 11.17 7.33
C ARG A 304 14.88 12.25 7.91
N ASP A 305 15.26 13.53 7.83
CA ASP A 305 14.43 14.63 8.34
C ASP A 305 13.13 14.76 7.58
N GLU A 306 13.17 14.54 6.26
CA GLU A 306 11.99 14.57 5.42
C GLU A 306 11.00 13.46 5.77
N LEU A 307 11.48 12.27 6.18
CA LEU A 307 10.66 11.15 6.62
C LEU A 307 9.76 11.51 7.82
N PHE A 308 10.21 12.39 8.72
CA PHE A 308 9.42 12.86 9.87
C PHE A 308 8.44 13.97 9.51
N THR A 309 8.40 14.43 8.26
CA THR A 309 7.34 15.33 7.78
C THR A 309 6.12 14.56 7.31
N ARG A 310 4.95 15.22 7.28
CA ARG A 310 3.75 14.63 6.68
C ARG A 310 3.97 14.26 5.22
N ARG A 311 4.53 15.17 4.43
CA ARG A 311 4.79 14.99 3.00
C ARG A 311 5.75 13.83 2.72
N GLY A 312 6.93 13.86 3.30
CA GLY A 312 7.94 12.82 3.06
C GLY A 312 7.53 11.47 3.64
N GLY A 313 6.98 11.46 4.86
CA GLY A 313 6.51 10.22 5.48
C GLY A 313 5.38 9.52 4.71
N LEU A 314 4.46 10.29 4.12
CA LEU A 314 3.43 9.73 3.23
C LEU A 314 4.04 9.25 1.90
N PHE A 315 4.98 10.01 1.31
CA PHE A 315 5.65 9.61 0.06
C PHE A 315 6.35 8.26 0.20
N PHE A 316 7.23 8.14 1.20
CA PHE A 316 7.96 6.90 1.45
C PHE A 316 7.04 5.78 1.95
N GLY A 317 6.01 6.11 2.72
CA GLY A 317 5.01 5.16 3.20
C GLY A 317 4.16 4.57 2.07
N ALA A 318 3.67 5.40 1.16
CA ALA A 318 2.94 4.96 -0.03
C ALA A 318 3.81 4.07 -0.92
N ALA A 319 5.06 4.48 -1.16
CA ALA A 319 6.03 3.66 -1.89
C ALA A 319 6.24 2.30 -1.20
N HIS A 320 6.42 2.27 0.12
CA HIS A 320 6.65 1.03 0.86
C HIS A 320 5.46 0.09 0.79
N LEU A 321 4.24 0.61 0.93
CA LEU A 321 3.01 -0.15 0.93
C LEU A 321 2.60 -0.65 -0.46
N LEU A 322 2.64 0.23 -1.46
CA LEU A 322 2.03 0.01 -2.77
C LEU A 322 3.04 -0.04 -3.93
N GLY A 323 4.24 0.50 -3.76
CA GLY A 323 5.24 0.68 -4.82
C GLY A 323 6.04 -0.58 -5.13
N TYR A 324 5.46 -1.78 -5.01
CA TYR A 324 6.06 -3.04 -5.42
C TYR A 324 5.02 -3.96 -6.06
N PRO A 325 5.39 -4.77 -7.05
CA PRO A 325 4.47 -5.71 -7.68
C PRO A 325 4.13 -6.83 -6.68
N ALA A 326 2.84 -7.07 -6.47
CA ALA A 326 2.34 -8.21 -5.71
C ALA A 326 0.97 -8.63 -6.28
N ARG A 327 0.80 -9.91 -6.52
CA ARG A 327 -0.41 -10.52 -7.08
C ARG A 327 -1.39 -10.94 -5.98
N TYR A 328 -1.61 -10.06 -4.99
CA TYR A 328 -2.53 -10.35 -3.90
C TYR A 328 -3.96 -9.99 -4.30
N GLU A 329 -4.88 -10.90 -4.09
CA GLU A 329 -6.33 -10.70 -4.30
C GLU A 329 -6.93 -9.77 -3.23
N ARG A 330 -6.28 -9.66 -2.06
CA ARG A 330 -6.78 -8.89 -0.92
C ARG A 330 -5.71 -7.92 -0.42
N MET A 331 -6.14 -6.70 -0.13
CA MET A 331 -5.27 -5.66 0.46
C MET A 331 -4.69 -6.08 1.82
N LEU A 332 -5.37 -6.95 2.55
CA LEU A 332 -4.92 -7.56 3.81
C LEU A 332 -3.47 -8.06 3.76
N PHE A 333 -3.08 -8.72 2.66
CA PHE A 333 -1.72 -9.23 2.51
C PHE A 333 -0.69 -8.11 2.32
N ARG A 334 -1.05 -6.99 1.67
CA ARG A 334 -0.18 -5.81 1.60
C ARG A 334 -0.01 -5.15 2.95
N PHE A 335 -1.05 -5.11 3.77
CA PHE A 335 -0.94 -4.62 5.14
C PHE A 335 -0.06 -5.52 6.01
N ALA A 336 -0.14 -6.82 5.83
CA ALA A 336 0.76 -7.77 6.49
C ALA A 336 2.21 -7.59 6.05
N ASP A 337 2.46 -7.47 4.74
CA ASP A 337 3.78 -7.21 4.18
C ASP A 337 4.35 -5.87 4.64
N PHE A 338 3.51 -4.85 4.78
CA PHE A 338 3.94 -3.55 5.32
C PHE A 338 4.58 -3.68 6.69
N ASN A 339 4.02 -4.52 7.53
CA ASN A 339 4.51 -4.79 8.88
C ASN A 339 5.69 -5.79 8.91
N ALA A 340 5.59 -6.87 8.13
CA ALA A 340 6.53 -8.00 8.16
C ALA A 340 7.72 -7.81 7.21
N GLY A 341 7.55 -7.00 6.18
CA GLY A 341 8.48 -6.82 5.06
C GLY A 341 7.81 -7.16 3.72
N ARG A 342 8.21 -6.46 2.67
CA ARG A 342 7.67 -6.70 1.32
C ARG A 342 7.80 -8.16 0.94
N HIS A 343 6.75 -8.72 0.35
CA HIS A 343 6.65 -10.11 -0.07
C HIS A 343 6.63 -11.16 1.07
N ALA A 344 6.53 -10.76 2.34
CA ALA A 344 6.51 -11.71 3.47
C ALA A 344 5.35 -12.72 3.35
N CYS A 345 4.17 -12.29 2.90
CA CYS A 345 3.02 -13.18 2.70
C CYS A 345 3.25 -14.21 1.60
N ARG A 346 3.88 -13.81 0.49
CA ARG A 346 4.31 -14.71 -0.58
C ARG A 346 5.35 -15.72 -0.07
N ASN A 347 6.33 -15.23 0.66
CA ASN A 347 7.39 -16.05 1.20
C ASN A 347 6.88 -17.04 2.26
N ALA A 348 5.94 -16.64 3.11
CA ALA A 348 5.27 -17.53 4.05
C ALA A 348 4.47 -18.63 3.31
N ALA A 349 3.83 -18.30 2.18
CA ALA A 349 3.19 -19.30 1.33
C ALA A 349 4.22 -20.30 0.73
N PHE A 350 5.38 -19.80 0.31
CA PHE A 350 6.48 -20.63 -0.16
C PHE A 350 7.00 -21.55 0.95
N GLN A 351 7.21 -21.03 2.17
CA GLN A 351 7.60 -21.83 3.34
C GLN A 351 6.56 -22.92 3.64
N ALA A 352 5.26 -22.60 3.56
CA ALA A 352 4.20 -23.59 3.74
C ALA A 352 4.22 -24.69 2.66
N ALA A 353 4.52 -24.33 1.41
CA ALA A 353 4.68 -25.28 0.32
C ALA A 353 5.93 -26.19 0.53
N VAL A 354 7.04 -25.61 0.98
CA VAL A 354 8.25 -26.33 1.35
C VAL A 354 7.96 -27.30 2.50
N GLN A 355 7.36 -26.83 3.59
CA GLN A 355 6.98 -27.66 4.74
C GLN A 355 6.14 -28.87 4.30
N ARG A 356 5.15 -28.65 3.45
CA ARG A 356 4.27 -29.73 2.96
C ARG A 356 5.01 -30.79 2.14
N THR A 357 6.01 -30.38 1.37
CA THR A 357 6.72 -31.27 0.43
C THR A 357 7.96 -31.94 1.02
N SER A 358 8.61 -31.29 1.98
CA SER A 358 9.80 -31.79 2.66
C SER A 358 9.48 -32.53 3.95
N GLY A 359 8.30 -32.28 4.56
CA GLY A 359 7.97 -32.76 5.90
C GLY A 359 8.68 -32.01 7.04
N VAL A 360 9.54 -31.04 6.73
CA VAL A 360 10.27 -30.25 7.73
C VAL A 360 9.36 -29.12 8.24
N ALA A 361 9.13 -29.05 9.55
CA ALA A 361 8.39 -27.97 10.16
C ALA A 361 9.16 -26.64 10.05
N LEU A 362 8.52 -25.61 9.51
CA LEU A 362 9.07 -24.27 9.34
C LEU A 362 8.23 -23.23 10.08
N GLU A 363 8.88 -22.17 10.53
CA GLU A 363 8.18 -20.95 10.91
C GLU A 363 7.78 -20.22 9.64
N LEU A 364 6.48 -19.91 9.52
CA LEU A 364 5.95 -19.21 8.35
C LEU A 364 6.10 -17.69 8.56
N ASP A 365 7.33 -17.23 8.73
CA ASP A 365 7.69 -15.85 9.03
C ASP A 365 7.95 -14.98 7.78
N GLY A 366 8.13 -15.63 6.63
CA GLY A 366 8.47 -14.98 5.38
C GLY A 366 9.97 -14.74 5.17
N ASP A 367 10.83 -15.11 6.11
CA ASP A 367 12.27 -15.01 5.97
C ASP A 367 12.85 -16.26 5.31
N LEU A 368 13.33 -16.11 4.07
CA LEU A 368 13.87 -17.23 3.30
C LEU A 368 15.36 -17.46 3.52
N VAL A 369 16.10 -16.42 3.91
CA VAL A 369 17.54 -16.44 4.14
C VAL A 369 17.90 -15.79 5.47
N VAL A 370 19.06 -16.12 6.02
CA VAL A 370 19.58 -15.48 7.24
C VAL A 370 20.08 -14.07 6.92
N GLY A 371 19.59 -13.07 7.66
CA GLY A 371 20.03 -11.68 7.52
C GLY A 371 19.76 -11.10 6.12
N ASP A 372 20.80 -10.65 5.43
CA ASP A 372 20.73 -10.12 4.06
C ASP A 372 20.98 -11.17 2.96
N GLY A 373 21.17 -12.44 3.36
CA GLY A 373 21.45 -13.53 2.43
C GLY A 373 22.93 -13.67 2.04
N ASN A 374 23.80 -12.75 2.47
CA ASN A 374 25.23 -12.79 2.13
C ASN A 374 26.06 -13.67 3.09
N GLY A 375 25.45 -14.16 4.19
CA GLY A 375 26.08 -15.06 5.13
C GLY A 375 26.31 -16.47 4.57
N SER A 376 27.30 -17.17 5.08
CA SER A 376 27.59 -18.57 4.71
C SER A 376 26.61 -19.57 5.31
N GLU A 377 25.96 -19.22 6.39
CA GLU A 377 25.04 -20.11 7.12
C GLU A 377 23.69 -20.24 6.42
N PRO A 378 23.23 -21.47 6.13
CA PRO A 378 21.93 -21.68 5.51
C PRO A 378 20.81 -21.44 6.52
N SER A 379 19.71 -20.81 6.06
CA SER A 379 18.48 -20.69 6.85
C SER A 379 17.81 -22.07 7.02
N ARG A 380 16.89 -22.16 8.00
CA ARG A 380 16.06 -23.35 8.17
C ARG A 380 15.20 -23.62 6.93
N THR A 381 14.70 -22.58 6.28
CA THR A 381 13.97 -22.68 5.01
C THR A 381 14.90 -23.26 3.93
N GLU A 382 16.13 -22.76 3.81
CA GLU A 382 17.09 -23.27 2.83
C GLU A 382 17.43 -24.75 3.09
N LEU A 383 17.66 -25.14 4.32
CA LEU A 383 17.93 -26.54 4.67
C LEU A 383 16.76 -27.45 4.26
N ALA A 384 15.51 -27.03 4.54
CA ALA A 384 14.33 -27.79 4.14
C ALA A 384 14.21 -27.89 2.61
N VAL A 385 14.47 -26.81 1.88
CA VAL A 385 14.46 -26.80 0.40
C VAL A 385 15.52 -27.73 -0.17
N ARG A 386 16.72 -27.77 0.41
CA ARG A 386 17.81 -28.66 -0.03
C ARG A 386 17.43 -30.13 0.03
N THR A 387 16.53 -30.56 0.94
CA THR A 387 16.03 -31.95 0.96
C THR A 387 15.22 -32.30 -0.30
N LEU A 388 14.72 -31.30 -1.00
CA LEU A 388 13.95 -31.43 -2.24
C LEU A 388 14.82 -31.32 -3.50
N ALA A 389 16.11 -31.04 -3.37
CA ALA A 389 17.03 -30.72 -4.44
C ALA A 389 17.01 -31.74 -5.60
N ALA A 390 17.07 -33.03 -5.28
CA ALA A 390 17.02 -34.11 -6.27
C ALA A 390 15.67 -34.15 -7.01
N ARG A 391 14.56 -33.92 -6.30
CA ARG A 391 13.20 -33.91 -6.87
C ARG A 391 12.99 -32.75 -7.84
N MET A 392 13.73 -31.64 -7.65
CA MET A 392 13.68 -30.45 -8.48
C MET A 392 14.80 -30.41 -9.52
N SER A 393 15.74 -31.37 -9.46
CA SER A 393 16.97 -31.36 -10.28
C SER A 393 17.72 -30.03 -10.16
N MET A 394 17.91 -29.54 -8.93
CA MET A 394 18.60 -28.28 -8.62
C MET A 394 19.77 -28.52 -7.68
N SER A 395 20.87 -27.80 -7.90
CA SER A 395 22.02 -27.77 -7.00
C SER A 395 21.73 -26.88 -5.77
N HIS A 396 22.48 -27.09 -4.69
CA HIS A 396 22.37 -26.24 -3.49
C HIS A 396 22.75 -24.78 -3.75
N SER A 397 23.65 -24.53 -4.70
CA SER A 397 24.04 -23.19 -5.10
C SER A 397 22.92 -22.46 -5.86
N GLU A 398 22.21 -23.14 -6.77
CA GLU A 398 21.02 -22.59 -7.45
C GLU A 398 19.91 -22.27 -6.45
N ILE A 399 19.65 -23.19 -5.52
CA ILE A 399 18.67 -22.99 -4.43
C ILE A 399 19.00 -21.73 -3.63
N ARG A 400 20.26 -21.58 -3.18
CA ARG A 400 20.69 -20.41 -2.40
C ARG A 400 20.56 -19.11 -3.21
N ARG A 401 21.02 -19.11 -4.45
CA ARG A 401 20.92 -17.96 -5.35
C ARG A 401 19.45 -17.52 -5.52
N ASP A 402 18.55 -18.47 -5.78
CA ASP A 402 17.15 -18.16 -5.97
C ASP A 402 16.47 -17.70 -4.68
N LEU A 403 16.79 -18.30 -3.51
CA LEU A 403 16.29 -17.85 -2.20
C LEU A 403 16.75 -16.44 -1.84
N ALA A 404 17.96 -16.03 -2.26
CA ALA A 404 18.46 -14.68 -2.04
C ALA A 404 17.56 -13.60 -2.68
N LEU A 405 16.82 -13.94 -3.75
CA LEU A 405 15.83 -13.07 -4.38
C LEU A 405 14.52 -12.98 -3.59
N GLY A 406 14.41 -13.59 -2.43
CA GLY A 406 13.17 -13.62 -1.64
C GLY A 406 12.60 -12.26 -1.27
N ARG A 407 13.40 -11.19 -1.30
CA ARG A 407 12.95 -9.81 -1.08
C ARG A 407 12.55 -9.07 -2.36
N GLU A 408 12.81 -9.68 -3.51
CA GLU A 408 12.58 -9.12 -4.82
C GLU A 408 11.34 -9.73 -5.49
N ALA A 409 10.74 -9.00 -6.40
CA ALA A 409 9.59 -9.49 -7.18
C ALA A 409 9.96 -10.70 -8.05
N ASP A 410 11.20 -10.75 -8.52
CA ASP A 410 11.68 -11.79 -9.43
C ASP A 410 11.76 -13.19 -8.81
N PHE A 411 11.69 -13.29 -7.48
CA PHE A 411 11.64 -14.60 -6.82
C PHE A 411 10.49 -15.48 -7.33
N GLU A 412 9.34 -14.90 -7.66
CA GLU A 412 8.19 -15.65 -8.21
C GLU A 412 8.47 -16.29 -9.56
N ARG A 413 9.48 -15.78 -10.30
CA ARG A 413 9.87 -16.26 -11.63
C ARG A 413 11.06 -17.22 -11.57
N THR A 414 11.59 -17.49 -10.37
CA THR A 414 12.71 -18.41 -10.24
C THR A 414 12.26 -19.84 -10.45
N ARG A 415 13.17 -20.65 -10.99
CA ARG A 415 12.97 -22.09 -11.15
C ARG A 415 12.65 -22.76 -9.81
N LEU A 416 13.26 -22.29 -8.72
CA LEU A 416 13.01 -22.77 -7.37
C LEU A 416 11.56 -22.57 -6.95
N HIS A 417 11.04 -21.35 -7.09
CA HIS A 417 9.66 -21.02 -6.71
C HIS A 417 8.65 -21.87 -7.48
N GLU A 418 8.81 -21.97 -8.80
CA GLU A 418 7.94 -22.76 -9.65
C GLU A 418 8.00 -24.26 -9.31
N ALA A 419 9.18 -24.81 -9.12
CA ALA A 419 9.37 -26.23 -8.82
C ALA A 419 8.78 -26.62 -7.45
N VAL A 420 8.97 -25.79 -6.41
CA VAL A 420 8.43 -26.06 -5.08
C VAL A 420 6.90 -26.03 -5.13
N PHE A 421 6.29 -25.03 -5.75
CA PHE A 421 4.84 -24.98 -5.84
C PHE A 421 4.27 -26.10 -6.74
N ALA A 422 4.94 -26.46 -7.83
CA ALA A 422 4.51 -27.60 -8.64
C ALA A 422 4.52 -28.93 -7.85
N LEU A 423 5.52 -29.15 -6.99
CA LEU A 423 5.57 -30.31 -6.09
C LEU A 423 4.46 -30.24 -5.04
N ALA A 424 4.23 -29.08 -4.43
CA ALA A 424 3.28 -28.87 -3.36
C ALA A 424 1.83 -28.95 -3.85
N ASP A 425 1.51 -28.38 -5.00
CA ASP A 425 0.19 -28.45 -5.65
C ASP A 425 -0.17 -29.89 -6.01
N ARG A 426 0.82 -30.64 -6.57
CA ARG A 426 0.64 -32.06 -6.88
C ARG A 426 0.39 -32.88 -5.63
N ALA A 427 1.15 -32.62 -4.55
CA ALA A 427 0.97 -33.33 -3.27
C ALA A 427 -0.35 -32.95 -2.57
N ALA A 428 -0.92 -31.80 -2.88
CA ALA A 428 -2.21 -31.34 -2.36
C ALA A 428 -3.42 -31.76 -3.20
N GLY A 429 -3.19 -32.16 -4.46
CA GLY A 429 -4.24 -32.43 -5.43
C GLY A 429 -5.01 -31.15 -5.91
N ARG A 430 -4.47 -29.96 -5.56
CA ARG A 430 -5.05 -28.65 -5.92
C ARG A 430 -3.99 -27.56 -5.81
N PRO A 431 -4.17 -26.42 -6.50
CA PRO A 431 -3.32 -25.25 -6.27
C PRO A 431 -3.37 -24.78 -4.82
N LEU A 432 -2.21 -24.57 -4.22
CA LEU A 432 -2.07 -23.99 -2.88
C LEU A 432 -2.16 -22.45 -2.95
N PRO A 433 -2.54 -21.79 -1.85
CA PRO A 433 -2.48 -20.33 -1.77
C PRO A 433 -1.07 -19.80 -2.06
N ARG A 434 -0.97 -18.72 -2.84
CA ARG A 434 0.28 -18.02 -3.15
C ARG A 434 0.57 -16.87 -2.19
N ALA A 435 -0.32 -16.64 -1.22
CA ALA A 435 -0.13 -15.73 -0.10
C ALA A 435 -0.67 -16.37 1.17
N VAL A 436 0.11 -16.35 2.23
CA VAL A 436 -0.23 -16.84 3.57
C VAL A 436 0.17 -15.77 4.57
N MET A 437 -0.63 -15.58 5.62
CA MET A 437 -0.34 -14.62 6.67
C MET A 437 0.93 -15.03 7.43
N PRO A 438 1.97 -14.18 7.49
CA PRO A 438 3.17 -14.48 8.25
C PRO A 438 2.89 -14.65 9.75
N GLN A 439 3.49 -15.69 10.35
CA GLN A 439 3.33 -15.99 11.77
C GLN A 439 4.42 -15.30 12.59
N ILE A 440 4.38 -13.96 12.64
CA ILE A 440 5.37 -13.17 13.37
C ILE A 440 4.75 -12.62 14.64
N LEU A 441 5.42 -12.88 15.78
CA LEU A 441 5.13 -12.22 17.05
C LEU A 441 5.93 -10.92 17.12
N LEU A 442 5.22 -9.80 17.23
CA LEU A 442 5.85 -8.50 17.36
C LEU A 442 6.30 -8.29 18.80
N ALA A 443 7.61 -8.22 19.01
CA ALA A 443 8.21 -7.94 20.30
C ALA A 443 8.82 -6.55 20.30
N SER A 444 8.41 -5.71 21.26
CA SER A 444 8.99 -4.38 21.50
C SER A 444 8.84 -4.03 22.97
N PRO A 445 9.78 -3.30 23.58
CA PRO A 445 9.62 -2.79 24.95
C PRO A 445 8.36 -1.94 25.17
N LYS A 446 7.74 -1.48 24.08
CA LYS A 446 6.52 -0.66 24.07
C LYS A 446 5.25 -1.49 23.89
N ILE A 447 5.34 -2.76 23.49
CA ILE A 447 4.19 -3.65 23.29
C ILE A 447 3.89 -4.36 24.60
N ARG A 448 2.82 -3.96 25.28
CA ARG A 448 2.36 -4.59 26.53
C ARG A 448 1.45 -5.80 26.31
N ARG A 449 0.93 -6.00 25.12
CA ARG A 449 0.03 -7.10 24.75
C ARG A 449 0.62 -7.90 23.60
N ARG A 450 0.27 -9.19 23.53
CA ARG A 450 0.67 -10.03 22.40
C ARG A 450 0.13 -9.42 21.09
N MET A 451 1.02 -9.01 20.21
CA MET A 451 0.71 -8.45 18.90
C MET A 451 1.35 -9.32 17.83
N THR A 452 0.57 -9.71 16.83
CA THR A 452 1.06 -10.45 15.66
C THR A 452 0.86 -9.65 14.39
N THR A 453 1.58 -9.99 13.34
CA THR A 453 1.35 -9.40 11.99
C THR A 453 -0.09 -9.56 11.54
N GLN A 454 -0.75 -10.68 11.86
CA GLN A 454 -2.16 -10.87 11.57
C GLN A 454 -3.07 -9.88 12.28
N ILE A 455 -2.85 -9.64 13.57
CA ILE A 455 -3.64 -8.65 14.35
C ILE A 455 -3.43 -7.26 13.77
N PHE A 456 -2.19 -6.89 13.44
CA PHE A 456 -1.89 -5.62 12.79
C PHE A 456 -2.64 -5.48 11.46
N ALA A 457 -2.47 -6.43 10.54
CA ALA A 457 -3.07 -6.39 9.22
C ALA A 457 -4.60 -6.35 9.26
N SER A 458 -5.23 -7.11 10.18
CA SER A 458 -6.68 -7.12 10.36
C SER A 458 -7.21 -5.77 10.85
N ARG A 459 -6.51 -5.09 11.76
CA ARG A 459 -6.87 -3.75 12.23
C ARG A 459 -6.75 -2.71 11.12
N VAL A 460 -5.72 -2.79 10.30
CA VAL A 460 -5.57 -1.90 9.14
C VAL A 460 -6.65 -2.18 8.10
N GLU A 461 -6.97 -3.45 7.84
CA GLU A 461 -8.04 -3.81 6.89
C GLU A 461 -9.41 -3.28 7.34
N GLU A 462 -9.70 -3.28 8.64
CA GLU A 462 -10.93 -2.69 9.17
C GLU A 462 -10.99 -1.17 8.89
N ARG A 463 -9.90 -0.43 9.15
CA ARG A 463 -9.80 1.00 8.82
C ARG A 463 -9.93 1.25 7.33
N TYR A 464 -9.31 0.42 6.53
CA TYR A 464 -9.40 0.47 5.07
C TYR A 464 -10.84 0.36 4.59
N ARG A 465 -11.61 -0.60 5.10
CA ARG A 465 -13.03 -0.76 4.77
C ARG A 465 -13.87 0.44 5.22
N HIS A 466 -13.61 0.96 6.41
CA HIS A 466 -14.27 2.18 6.90
C HIS A 466 -13.94 3.39 6.03
N CYS A 467 -12.70 3.51 5.53
CA CYS A 467 -12.32 4.56 4.61
C CYS A 467 -13.08 4.45 3.29
N LEU A 468 -13.12 3.27 2.67
CA LEU A 468 -13.88 3.05 1.44
C LEU A 468 -15.37 3.40 1.59
N ALA A 469 -15.97 3.04 2.73
CA ALA A 469 -17.35 3.36 3.01
C ALA A 469 -17.63 4.87 3.07
N ARG A 470 -16.65 5.69 3.51
CA ARG A 470 -16.77 7.17 3.46
C ARG A 470 -16.80 7.71 2.01
N GLY A 471 -16.10 7.06 1.09
CA GLY A 471 -16.08 7.47 -0.32
C GLY A 471 -17.41 7.30 -1.06
N VAL A 472 -18.27 6.45 -0.51
CA VAL A 472 -19.53 6.02 -1.10
C VAL A 472 -20.71 6.89 -0.66
N GLN A 473 -20.59 7.59 0.45
CA GLN A 473 -21.66 8.48 0.91
C GLN A 473 -21.75 9.71 -0.03
N PRO A 474 -22.95 10.03 -0.59
CA PRO A 474 -23.16 11.29 -1.28
C PRO A 474 -22.96 12.43 -0.28
N GLY A 475 -22.09 13.40 -0.61
CA GLY A 475 -21.86 14.60 0.17
C GLY A 475 -23.05 15.53 0.18
#